data_61f1453c2348892f2d1a701d2a8af903
#
_entry.id   61f1453c2348892f2d1a701d2a8af903
#
_cell.length_a   1.000
_cell.length_b   1.000
_cell.length_c   1.000
_cell.angle_alpha   90.00
_cell.angle_beta   90.00
_cell.angle_gamma   90.00
#
_symmetry.space_group_name_H-M   'P 1'
#
loop_
_entity.id
_entity.type
_entity.pdbx_description
1 polymer ?
#
loop_
_entity_poly.entity_id
_entity_poly.type
_entity_poly.pdbx_seq_one_letter_code
_entity_poly.pdbx_strand_id
1 'polypeptide(L)'
;GARPASTSLLHMLWPFVRDAPATPLTTMPTNTPAQSDLFAQANAKVLHRLRSGYEWQPPASYVPVDLLAADQITTREDHLAQHFEVALGLMIHRILERLAGEDFPVDIEHYLKSNERRWLQQAGEYPIASDKVESLVAEVREQIRLVLGDADGRRMLTARSGAYAELPITGAFEGRIVNIVIDRTFLDDDGKRWLLDYKTARPSSSVPQNDFVAAEVVRYRSQLEKYRALAQQLFNEPVATAIYFTALPCLEVITDQ
;
A
#
# COMPACT_ATOMS: atom_id res chain seq x y z
N GLY A 1 -4.26 17.68 41.57
CA GLY A 1 -5.27 17.21 40.61
C GLY A 1 -5.57 15.72 40.85
N ALA A 2 -6.81 15.30 40.55
CA ALA A 2 -7.20 13.91 40.72
C ALA A 2 -6.42 12.99 39.75
N ARG A 3 -5.99 11.83 40.24
CA ARG A 3 -5.29 10.83 39.42
C ARG A 3 -6.23 10.28 38.35
N PRO A 4 -5.78 10.17 37.08
CA PRO A 4 -6.59 9.61 36.01
C PRO A 4 -6.99 8.15 36.26
N ALA A 5 -8.11 7.71 35.69
CA ALA A 5 -8.55 6.33 35.76
C ALA A 5 -7.50 5.36 35.19
N SER A 6 -7.35 4.17 35.79
CA SER A 6 -6.31 3.19 35.46
C SER A 6 -6.37 2.69 34.01
N THR A 7 -7.50 2.82 33.33
CA THR A 7 -7.72 2.44 31.93
C THR A 7 -7.47 3.59 30.94
N SER A 8 -7.11 4.77 31.43
CA SER A 8 -6.84 5.94 30.61
C SER A 8 -5.39 5.99 30.11
N LEU A 9 -5.17 6.37 28.87
CA LEU A 9 -3.83 6.67 28.34
C LEU A 9 -3.09 7.68 29.23
N LEU A 10 -3.81 8.67 29.77
CA LEU A 10 -3.26 9.66 30.68
C LEU A 10 -2.73 9.03 31.97
N HIS A 11 -3.26 7.91 32.42
CA HIS A 11 -2.74 7.18 33.58
C HIS A 11 -1.33 6.65 33.34
N MET A 12 -1.04 6.17 32.12
CA MET A 12 0.30 5.69 31.74
C MET A 12 1.31 6.84 31.67
N LEU A 13 0.88 8.01 31.27
CA LEU A 13 1.72 9.21 31.18
C LEU A 13 1.82 10.00 32.49
N TRP A 14 0.93 9.69 33.45
CA TRP A 14 0.83 10.43 34.73
C TRP A 14 2.15 10.58 35.51
N PRO A 15 3.02 9.55 35.61
CA PRO A 15 4.31 9.70 36.27
C PRO A 15 5.22 10.78 35.67
N PHE A 16 5.05 11.05 34.37
CA PHE A 16 5.88 12.00 33.61
C PHE A 16 5.30 13.43 33.58
N VAL A 17 3.99 13.57 33.76
CA VAL A 17 3.31 14.88 33.61
C VAL A 17 2.79 15.46 34.90
N ARG A 18 2.67 14.66 35.99
CA ARG A 18 2.10 15.11 37.26
C ARG A 18 2.85 16.28 37.91
N ASP A 19 4.16 16.32 37.73
CA ASP A 19 5.06 17.30 38.32
C ASP A 19 5.54 18.35 37.28
N ALA A 20 4.98 18.29 36.05
CA ALA A 20 5.27 19.29 35.03
C ALA A 20 4.71 20.65 35.49
N PRO A 21 5.50 21.74 35.41
CA PRO A 21 4.99 23.06 35.74
C PRO A 21 3.82 23.38 34.83
N ALA A 22 2.67 23.75 35.44
CA ALA A 22 1.54 24.23 34.68
C ALA A 22 1.97 25.49 33.96
N THR A 23 2.20 25.39 32.65
CA THR A 23 2.37 26.55 31.81
C THR A 23 1.02 27.26 31.82
N PRO A 24 0.91 28.51 32.32
CA PRO A 24 -0.33 29.22 32.24
C PRO A 24 -0.70 29.31 30.75
N LEU A 25 -1.89 28.86 30.39
CA LEU A 25 -2.48 29.18 29.09
C LEU A 25 -2.43 30.70 28.97
N THR A 26 -1.46 31.20 28.23
CA THR A 26 -1.44 32.61 27.86
C THR A 26 -2.72 32.81 27.08
N THR A 27 -3.67 33.50 27.71
CA THR A 27 -4.87 33.94 27.02
C THR A 27 -4.40 34.73 25.81
N MET A 28 -4.62 34.19 24.64
CA MET A 28 -4.36 34.93 23.39
C MET A 28 -5.02 36.30 23.52
N PRO A 29 -4.34 37.40 23.18
CA PRO A 29 -4.96 38.69 23.22
C PRO A 29 -6.18 38.69 22.32
N THR A 30 -7.34 38.82 22.93
CA THR A 30 -8.59 39.09 22.22
C THR A 30 -8.48 40.45 21.59
N ASN A 31 -8.65 40.49 20.27
CA ASN A 31 -8.81 41.63 19.40
C ASN A 31 -7.55 42.24 18.76
N THR A 32 -7.22 41.58 17.61
CA THR A 32 -6.79 42.40 16.47
C THR A 32 -7.89 42.28 15.41
N PRO A 33 -8.49 43.37 14.91
CA PRO A 33 -9.63 43.32 13.96
C PRO A 33 -9.34 42.55 12.67
N ALA A 34 -8.07 42.42 12.29
CA ALA A 34 -7.63 41.67 11.11
C ALA A 34 -7.69 40.13 11.28
N GLN A 35 -7.74 39.62 12.52
CA GLN A 35 -7.84 38.16 12.76
C GLN A 35 -9.28 37.68 12.85
N SER A 36 -10.22 38.52 13.24
CA SER A 36 -11.64 38.16 13.28
C SER A 36 -12.21 37.92 11.87
N ASP A 37 -11.74 38.64 10.86
CA ASP A 37 -12.23 38.49 9.49
C ASP A 37 -11.67 37.24 8.80
N LEU A 38 -10.46 36.78 9.16
CA LEU A 38 -9.88 35.55 8.63
C LEU A 38 -10.56 34.29 9.19
N PHE A 39 -11.04 34.34 10.43
CA PHE A 39 -11.79 33.23 11.04
C PHE A 39 -13.30 33.31 10.77
N ALA A 40 -13.84 34.46 10.47
CA ALA A 40 -15.24 34.59 10.06
C ALA A 40 -15.52 34.01 8.66
N GLN A 41 -14.50 33.92 7.80
CA GLN A 41 -14.59 33.24 6.49
C GLN A 41 -14.21 31.73 6.55
N ALA A 42 -13.61 31.25 7.63
CA ALA A 42 -13.52 29.83 7.86
C ALA A 42 -14.93 29.34 8.13
N ASN A 43 -15.55 28.70 7.10
CA ASN A 43 -16.84 28.03 7.19
C ASN A 43 -16.92 27.33 8.54
N ALA A 44 -17.67 27.88 9.49
CA ALA A 44 -17.98 27.20 10.72
C ALA A 44 -18.58 25.86 10.30
N LYS A 45 -17.88 24.76 10.62
CA LYS A 45 -18.42 23.42 10.38
C LYS A 45 -19.65 23.28 11.25
N VAL A 46 -20.80 23.64 10.68
CA VAL A 46 -22.09 23.45 11.34
C VAL A 46 -22.31 21.94 11.33
N LEU A 47 -22.21 21.33 12.49
CA LEU A 47 -22.58 19.93 12.67
C LEU A 47 -24.10 19.82 12.53
N HIS A 48 -24.54 19.41 11.35
CA HIS A 48 -25.93 19.11 11.10
C HIS A 48 -26.27 17.75 11.75
N ARG A 49 -27.11 17.75 12.77
CA ARG A 49 -27.65 16.55 13.35
C ARG A 49 -28.90 16.15 12.57
N LEU A 50 -28.93 14.93 12.06
CA LEU A 50 -30.15 14.37 11.48
C LEU A 50 -31.24 14.34 12.57
N ARG A 51 -32.43 14.83 12.25
CA ARG A 51 -33.57 14.81 13.16
C ARG A 51 -34.01 13.34 13.36
N SER A 52 -34.48 13.01 14.56
CA SER A 52 -35.16 11.75 14.81
C SER A 52 -36.32 11.60 13.82
N GLY A 53 -36.36 10.49 13.07
CA GLY A 53 -37.35 10.25 12.02
C GLY A 53 -36.97 10.78 10.63
N TYR A 54 -35.70 11.21 10.41
CA TYR A 54 -35.22 11.55 9.06
C TYR A 54 -35.12 10.28 8.21
N GLU A 55 -35.96 10.21 7.17
CA GLU A 55 -35.81 9.22 6.10
C GLU A 55 -34.89 9.79 5.02
N TRP A 56 -33.75 9.10 4.82
CA TRP A 56 -32.83 9.47 3.76
C TRP A 56 -33.48 9.18 2.39
N GLN A 57 -33.51 10.20 1.55
CA GLN A 57 -33.91 10.03 0.16
C GLN A 57 -32.68 10.26 -0.71
N PRO A 58 -32.40 9.35 -1.68
CA PRO A 58 -31.29 9.58 -2.61
C PRO A 58 -31.55 10.85 -3.44
N PRO A 59 -30.49 11.62 -3.78
CA PRO A 59 -30.65 12.74 -4.69
C PRO A 59 -31.25 12.29 -6.04
N ALA A 60 -31.98 13.17 -6.70
CA ALA A 60 -32.65 12.87 -7.97
C ALA A 60 -31.68 12.37 -9.08
N SER A 61 -30.40 12.70 -8.97
CA SER A 61 -29.32 12.22 -9.85
C SER A 61 -28.63 10.95 -9.33
N TYR A 62 -29.15 10.35 -8.24
CA TYR A 62 -28.59 9.09 -7.74
C TYR A 62 -28.95 7.96 -8.71
N VAL A 63 -27.97 7.48 -9.42
CA VAL A 63 -28.05 6.20 -10.11
C VAL A 63 -27.65 5.15 -9.08
N PRO A 64 -28.56 4.25 -8.66
CA PRO A 64 -28.16 3.13 -7.82
C PRO A 64 -27.03 2.40 -8.55
N VAL A 65 -25.89 2.30 -7.93
CA VAL A 65 -24.89 1.33 -8.40
C VAL A 65 -25.59 0.00 -8.16
N ASP A 66 -25.90 -0.69 -9.24
CA ASP A 66 -26.47 -2.02 -9.17
C ASP A 66 -25.39 -2.96 -8.61
N LEU A 67 -25.30 -3.01 -7.28
CA LEU A 67 -24.44 -3.94 -6.55
C LEU A 67 -24.88 -5.39 -6.78
N LEU A 68 -26.03 -5.58 -7.46
CA LEU A 68 -26.62 -6.86 -7.80
C LEU A 68 -26.47 -7.22 -9.29
N ALA A 69 -25.84 -6.37 -10.09
CA ALA A 69 -25.27 -6.80 -11.38
C ALA A 69 -24.02 -7.67 -11.16
N ALA A 70 -23.95 -8.31 -10.02
CA ALA A 70 -23.06 -9.41 -9.76
C ALA A 70 -23.72 -10.68 -10.31
N ASP A 71 -23.64 -10.88 -11.61
CA ASP A 71 -23.76 -12.20 -12.22
C ASP A 71 -22.58 -13.12 -11.83
N GLN A 72 -21.89 -12.81 -10.75
CA GLN A 72 -20.93 -13.67 -10.10
C GLN A 72 -21.43 -13.93 -8.68
N ILE A 73 -22.26 -14.95 -8.55
CA ILE A 73 -22.40 -15.64 -7.28
C ILE A 73 -21.02 -16.23 -6.99
N THR A 74 -20.15 -15.42 -6.37
CA THR A 74 -18.86 -15.90 -5.87
C THR A 74 -19.16 -16.97 -4.84
N THR A 75 -18.71 -18.18 -5.13
CA THR A 75 -18.87 -19.28 -4.19
C THR A 75 -18.01 -19.04 -2.96
N ARG A 76 -18.28 -19.73 -1.87
CA ARG A 76 -17.41 -19.68 -0.67
C ARG A 76 -15.96 -20.05 -1.01
N GLU A 77 -15.78 -20.92 -1.99
CA GLU A 77 -14.47 -21.34 -2.48
C GLU A 77 -13.75 -20.21 -3.21
N ASP A 78 -14.46 -19.42 -4.02
CA ASP A 78 -13.92 -18.24 -4.70
C ASP A 78 -13.47 -17.17 -3.70
N HIS A 79 -14.24 -16.93 -2.63
CA HIS A 79 -13.84 -16.02 -1.57
C HIS A 79 -12.57 -16.50 -0.83
N LEU A 80 -12.49 -17.80 -0.53
CA LEU A 80 -11.31 -18.36 0.12
C LEU A 80 -10.08 -18.31 -0.79
N ALA A 81 -10.23 -18.56 -2.09
CA ALA A 81 -9.17 -18.42 -3.07
C ALA A 81 -8.70 -16.96 -3.16
N GLN A 82 -9.63 -16.02 -3.20
CA GLN A 82 -9.31 -14.58 -3.22
C GLN A 82 -8.56 -14.15 -1.95
N HIS A 83 -8.92 -14.67 -0.76
CA HIS A 83 -8.18 -14.37 0.47
C HIS A 83 -6.76 -14.94 0.44
N PHE A 84 -6.56 -16.10 -0.16
CA PHE A 84 -5.23 -16.69 -0.34
C PHE A 84 -4.34 -15.80 -1.22
N GLU A 85 -4.82 -15.37 -2.39
CA GLU A 85 -4.08 -14.50 -3.31
C GLU A 85 -3.76 -13.13 -2.68
N VAL A 86 -4.70 -12.55 -1.93
CA VAL A 86 -4.46 -11.30 -1.19
C VAL A 86 -3.39 -11.50 -0.12
N ALA A 87 -3.46 -12.59 0.66
CA ALA A 87 -2.47 -12.90 1.69
C ALA A 87 -1.08 -13.13 1.07
N LEU A 88 -1.01 -13.85 -0.05
CA LEU A 88 0.21 -14.07 -0.81
C LEU A 88 0.84 -12.76 -1.24
N GLY A 89 0.07 -11.89 -1.88
CA GLY A 89 0.52 -10.56 -2.31
C GLY A 89 1.08 -9.75 -1.15
N LEU A 90 0.31 -9.61 -0.07
CA LEU A 90 0.71 -8.85 1.11
C LEU A 90 1.99 -9.39 1.77
N MET A 91 2.15 -10.72 1.85
CA MET A 91 3.36 -11.31 2.40
C MET A 91 4.58 -11.05 1.52
N ILE A 92 4.45 -11.24 0.21
CA ILE A 92 5.56 -11.03 -0.73
C ILE A 92 5.99 -9.57 -0.73
N HIS A 93 5.05 -8.61 -0.86
CA HIS A 93 5.39 -7.17 -0.82
C HIS A 93 6.13 -6.81 0.46
N ARG A 94 5.66 -7.24 1.64
CA ARG A 94 6.34 -7.00 2.92
C ARG A 94 7.74 -7.61 3.01
N ILE A 95 7.96 -8.78 2.38
CA ILE A 95 9.27 -9.41 2.34
C ILE A 95 10.21 -8.65 1.40
N LEU A 96 9.73 -8.24 0.22
CA LEU A 96 10.49 -7.46 -0.75
C LEU A 96 10.84 -6.07 -0.22
N GLU A 97 9.90 -5.40 0.48
CA GLU A 97 10.15 -4.14 1.19
C GLU A 97 11.33 -4.26 2.15
N ARG A 98 11.34 -5.34 2.97
CA ARG A 98 12.44 -5.59 3.90
C ARG A 98 13.75 -5.86 3.17
N LEU A 99 13.76 -6.75 2.18
CA LEU A 99 14.94 -7.08 1.38
C LEU A 99 15.54 -5.85 0.70
N ALA A 100 14.70 -4.90 0.33
CA ALA A 100 15.14 -3.65 -0.28
C ALA A 100 15.87 -2.69 0.69
N GLY A 101 15.73 -2.90 2.00
CA GLY A 101 16.39 -2.12 3.07
C GLY A 101 17.55 -2.84 3.77
N GLU A 102 17.77 -4.11 3.45
CA GLU A 102 18.79 -4.97 4.07
C GLU A 102 19.91 -5.32 3.06
N ASP A 103 21.00 -5.86 3.58
CA ASP A 103 22.04 -6.45 2.72
C ASP A 103 21.48 -7.70 2.01
N PHE A 104 21.81 -7.83 0.74
CA PHE A 104 21.34 -8.94 -0.07
C PHE A 104 21.87 -10.28 0.48
N PRO A 105 21.00 -11.30 0.68
CA PRO A 105 21.42 -12.58 1.25
C PRO A 105 22.42 -13.30 0.32
N VAL A 106 23.58 -13.65 0.86
CA VAL A 106 24.63 -14.37 0.14
C VAL A 106 24.19 -15.81 -0.14
N ASP A 107 23.53 -16.45 0.84
CA ASP A 107 22.95 -17.80 0.73
C ASP A 107 21.42 -17.71 0.75
N ILE A 108 20.83 -17.88 -0.42
CA ILE A 108 19.37 -17.80 -0.61
C ILE A 108 18.66 -18.92 0.17
N GLU A 109 19.16 -20.16 0.11
CA GLU A 109 18.48 -21.27 0.78
C GLU A 109 18.55 -21.15 2.30
N HIS A 110 19.67 -20.67 2.82
CA HIS A 110 19.78 -20.34 4.25
C HIS A 110 18.79 -19.24 4.64
N TYR A 111 18.69 -18.17 3.86
CA TYR A 111 17.73 -17.09 4.09
C TYR A 111 16.29 -17.60 4.12
N LEU A 112 15.89 -18.39 3.13
CA LEU A 112 14.54 -18.96 3.03
C LEU A 112 14.21 -19.83 4.24
N LYS A 113 15.14 -20.73 4.61
CA LYS A 113 14.96 -21.64 5.74
C LYS A 113 14.90 -20.90 7.08
N SER A 114 15.74 -19.91 7.29
CA SER A 114 15.78 -19.16 8.55
C SER A 114 14.53 -18.29 8.77
N ASN A 115 13.85 -17.88 7.70
CA ASN A 115 12.61 -17.07 7.78
C ASN A 115 11.33 -17.92 7.79
N GLU A 116 11.36 -19.20 7.48
CA GLU A 116 10.18 -20.06 7.31
C GLU A 116 9.25 -20.04 8.54
N ARG A 117 9.80 -20.22 9.73
CA ARG A 117 9.01 -20.18 10.98
C ARG A 117 8.28 -18.86 11.18
N ARG A 118 8.94 -17.77 10.85
CA ARG A 118 8.35 -16.42 10.94
C ARG A 118 7.23 -16.26 9.91
N TRP A 119 7.44 -16.73 8.69
CA TRP A 119 6.41 -16.67 7.65
C TRP A 119 5.19 -17.53 7.98
N LEU A 120 5.37 -18.70 8.60
CA LEU A 120 4.26 -19.53 9.10
C LEU A 120 3.45 -18.78 10.17
N GLN A 121 4.12 -18.09 11.10
CA GLN A 121 3.43 -17.29 12.09
C GLN A 121 2.65 -16.14 11.45
N GLN A 122 3.25 -15.39 10.53
CA GLN A 122 2.61 -14.30 9.81
C GLN A 122 1.43 -14.78 8.95
N ALA A 123 1.58 -15.90 8.26
CA ALA A 123 0.52 -16.48 7.45
C ALA A 123 -0.71 -16.83 8.27
N GLY A 124 -0.52 -17.27 9.53
CA GLY A 124 -1.62 -17.55 10.46
C GLY A 124 -2.42 -16.31 10.91
N GLU A 125 -1.92 -15.10 10.65
CA GLU A 125 -2.63 -13.84 10.96
C GLU A 125 -3.63 -13.44 9.86
N TYR A 126 -3.53 -14.03 8.66
CA TYR A 126 -4.44 -13.74 7.56
C TYR A 126 -5.73 -14.59 7.63
N PRO A 127 -6.86 -14.08 7.10
CA PRO A 127 -8.14 -14.77 7.11
C PRO A 127 -8.20 -15.90 6.06
N ILE A 128 -7.25 -16.82 6.10
CA ILE A 128 -7.18 -18.00 5.24
C ILE A 128 -7.51 -19.27 6.03
N ALA A 129 -7.90 -20.32 5.34
CA ALA A 129 -8.16 -21.60 5.98
C ALA A 129 -6.85 -22.18 6.58
N SER A 130 -6.91 -22.77 7.77
CA SER A 130 -5.73 -23.23 8.50
C SER A 130 -4.93 -24.29 7.74
N ASP A 131 -5.59 -25.13 6.93
CA ASP A 131 -4.97 -26.11 6.05
C ASP A 131 -4.25 -25.49 4.84
N LYS A 132 -4.43 -24.19 4.59
CA LYS A 132 -3.79 -23.44 3.50
C LYS A 132 -2.55 -22.67 3.94
N VAL A 133 -2.28 -22.56 5.24
CA VAL A 133 -1.14 -21.79 5.78
C VAL A 133 0.20 -22.30 5.25
N GLU A 134 0.40 -23.62 5.28
CA GLU A 134 1.64 -24.24 4.77
C GLU A 134 1.78 -24.04 3.25
N SER A 135 0.68 -24.17 2.51
CA SER A 135 0.67 -23.95 1.06
C SER A 135 1.00 -22.49 0.72
N LEU A 136 0.47 -21.53 1.50
CA LEU A 136 0.79 -20.11 1.32
C LEU A 136 2.28 -19.85 1.55
N VAL A 137 2.86 -20.38 2.62
CA VAL A 137 4.28 -20.21 2.92
C VAL A 137 5.17 -20.89 1.89
N ALA A 138 4.77 -22.05 1.38
CA ALA A 138 5.47 -22.71 0.30
C ALA A 138 5.50 -21.85 -0.98
N GLU A 139 4.38 -21.24 -1.34
CA GLU A 139 4.28 -20.34 -2.49
C GLU A 139 5.10 -19.05 -2.28
N VAL A 140 5.03 -18.44 -1.10
CA VAL A 140 5.87 -17.29 -0.71
C VAL A 140 7.35 -17.64 -0.86
N ARG A 141 7.77 -18.78 -0.31
CA ARG A 141 9.15 -19.26 -0.38
C ARG A 141 9.63 -19.42 -1.82
N GLU A 142 8.79 -20.02 -2.67
CA GLU A 142 9.12 -20.23 -4.07
C GLU A 142 9.26 -18.91 -4.82
N GLN A 143 8.32 -17.99 -4.68
CA GLN A 143 8.40 -16.69 -5.36
C GLN A 143 9.58 -15.85 -4.87
N ILE A 144 9.88 -15.83 -3.58
CA ILE A 144 11.07 -15.15 -3.06
C ILE A 144 12.36 -15.80 -3.57
N ARG A 145 12.42 -17.14 -3.67
CA ARG A 145 13.56 -17.82 -4.28
C ARG A 145 13.77 -17.37 -5.71
N LEU A 146 12.71 -17.32 -6.51
CA LEU A 146 12.74 -16.88 -7.91
C LEU A 146 13.27 -15.45 -8.03
N VAL A 147 12.72 -14.52 -7.24
CA VAL A 147 13.15 -13.11 -7.22
C VAL A 147 14.63 -12.99 -6.85
N LEU A 148 15.06 -13.67 -5.80
CA LEU A 148 16.46 -13.63 -5.34
C LEU A 148 17.43 -14.31 -6.32
N GLY A 149 16.96 -15.29 -7.09
CA GLY A 149 17.72 -15.95 -8.15
C GLY A 149 17.84 -15.16 -9.44
N ASP A 150 16.92 -14.24 -9.68
CA ASP A 150 16.83 -13.46 -10.91
C ASP A 150 17.73 -12.22 -10.89
N ALA A 151 18.32 -11.86 -12.04
CA ALA A 151 19.21 -10.72 -12.15
C ALA A 151 18.47 -9.38 -11.99
N ASP A 152 17.29 -9.24 -12.61
CA ASP A 152 16.46 -8.04 -12.46
C ASP A 152 15.88 -7.94 -11.07
N GLY A 153 15.46 -9.06 -10.46
CA GLY A 153 15.02 -9.13 -9.08
C GLY A 153 16.09 -8.60 -8.11
N ARG A 154 17.33 -9.04 -8.25
CA ARG A 154 18.45 -8.54 -7.46
C ARG A 154 18.71 -7.06 -7.70
N ARG A 155 18.74 -6.64 -8.97
CA ARG A 155 18.96 -5.24 -9.34
C ARG A 155 17.94 -4.29 -8.71
N MET A 156 16.67 -4.69 -8.66
CA MET A 156 15.59 -3.89 -8.08
C MET A 156 15.69 -3.79 -6.57
N LEU A 157 16.13 -4.86 -5.89
CA LEU A 157 16.24 -4.93 -4.44
C LEU A 157 17.53 -4.30 -3.91
N THR A 158 18.56 -4.13 -4.75
CA THR A 158 19.84 -3.54 -4.34
C THR A 158 19.63 -2.17 -3.70
N ALA A 159 20.23 -1.98 -2.52
CA ALA A 159 20.22 -0.71 -1.82
C ALA A 159 20.93 0.38 -2.64
N ARG A 160 20.27 1.52 -2.81
CA ARG A 160 20.79 2.67 -3.58
C ARG A 160 20.39 3.96 -2.92
N SER A 161 21.19 5.01 -3.14
CA SER A 161 20.81 6.36 -2.71
C SER A 161 19.54 6.80 -3.43
N GLY A 162 18.60 7.40 -2.69
CA GLY A 162 17.32 7.86 -3.24
C GLY A 162 16.35 6.73 -3.63
N ALA A 163 16.60 5.50 -3.17
CA ALA A 163 15.67 4.40 -3.34
C ALA A 163 14.68 4.33 -2.16
N TYR A 164 13.43 4.03 -2.47
CA TYR A 164 12.36 3.86 -1.48
C TYR A 164 11.56 2.59 -1.79
N ALA A 165 11.08 1.93 -0.76
CA ALA A 165 10.07 0.89 -0.83
C ALA A 165 8.78 1.41 -0.20
N GLU A 166 7.62 0.95 -0.68
CA GLU A 166 6.29 1.35 -0.19
C GLU A 166 6.15 2.89 -0.09
N LEU A 167 6.56 3.61 -1.15
CA LEU A 167 6.55 5.08 -1.15
C LEU A 167 5.12 5.62 -1.34
N PRO A 168 4.50 6.24 -0.30
CA PRO A 168 3.21 6.87 -0.43
C PRO A 168 3.35 8.21 -1.16
N ILE A 169 2.50 8.45 -2.16
CA ILE A 169 2.41 9.72 -2.88
C ILE A 169 0.95 10.19 -2.88
N THR A 170 0.76 11.45 -2.51
CA THR A 170 -0.51 12.15 -2.67
C THR A 170 -0.33 13.27 -3.67
N GLY A 171 -1.18 13.35 -4.67
CA GLY A 171 -1.09 14.40 -5.69
C GLY A 171 -2.38 14.57 -6.48
N ALA A 172 -2.37 15.52 -7.42
CA ALA A 172 -3.50 15.77 -8.31
C ALA A 172 -3.32 14.97 -9.61
N PHE A 173 -4.34 14.21 -9.98
CA PHE A 173 -4.42 13.50 -11.26
C PHE A 173 -5.82 13.69 -11.83
N GLU A 174 -5.93 14.17 -13.08
CA GLU A 174 -7.20 14.47 -13.77
C GLU A 174 -8.17 15.32 -12.92
N GLY A 175 -7.64 16.34 -12.23
CA GLY A 175 -8.43 17.25 -11.39
C GLY A 175 -8.93 16.66 -10.07
N ARG A 176 -8.48 15.46 -9.68
CA ARG A 176 -8.82 14.81 -8.41
C ARG A 176 -7.57 14.58 -7.58
N ILE A 177 -7.72 14.67 -6.26
CA ILE A 177 -6.66 14.24 -5.34
C ILE A 177 -6.69 12.72 -5.25
N VAL A 178 -5.56 12.09 -5.50
CA VAL A 178 -5.37 10.66 -5.43
C VAL A 178 -4.21 10.31 -4.51
N ASN A 179 -4.33 9.19 -3.84
CA ASN A 179 -3.29 8.60 -3.01
C ASN A 179 -2.85 7.29 -3.67
N ILE A 180 -1.56 7.11 -3.82
CA ILE A 180 -0.96 5.89 -4.33
C ILE A 180 0.16 5.45 -3.42
N VAL A 181 0.53 4.19 -3.50
CA VAL A 181 1.76 3.65 -2.91
C VAL A 181 2.54 2.99 -4.04
N ILE A 182 3.81 3.33 -4.16
CA ILE A 182 4.72 2.73 -5.14
C ILE A 182 5.54 1.67 -4.43
N ASP A 183 5.45 0.42 -4.86
CA ASP A 183 6.10 -0.71 -4.18
C ASP A 183 7.62 -0.52 -4.09
N ARG A 184 8.25 -0.07 -5.17
CA ARG A 184 9.68 0.22 -5.22
C ARG A 184 10.00 1.37 -6.17
N THR A 185 10.87 2.28 -5.76
CA THR A 185 11.49 3.28 -6.64
C THR A 185 12.97 3.43 -6.34
N PHE A 186 13.75 3.68 -7.39
CA PHE A 186 15.18 3.95 -7.29
C PHE A 186 15.68 4.72 -8.53
N LEU A 187 16.86 5.33 -8.41
CA LEU A 187 17.60 5.86 -9.55
C LEU A 187 18.52 4.78 -10.09
N ASP A 188 18.54 4.59 -11.41
CA ASP A 188 19.57 3.77 -12.06
C ASP A 188 20.85 4.58 -12.29
N ASP A 189 21.84 3.91 -12.85
CA ASP A 189 23.16 4.51 -13.10
C ASP A 189 23.14 5.58 -14.19
N ASP A 190 22.08 5.61 -15.03
CA ASP A 190 21.84 6.62 -16.06
C ASP A 190 21.04 7.82 -15.53
N GLY A 191 20.71 7.84 -14.24
CA GLY A 191 19.93 8.90 -13.59
C GLY A 191 18.43 8.85 -13.90
N LYS A 192 17.92 7.72 -14.38
CA LYS A 192 16.51 7.49 -14.61
C LYS A 192 15.87 6.93 -13.36
N ARG A 193 14.72 7.48 -12.95
CA ARG A 193 13.93 7.00 -11.83
C ARG A 193 12.99 5.89 -12.28
N TRP A 194 13.16 4.73 -11.67
CA TRP A 194 12.29 3.59 -11.88
C TRP A 194 11.16 3.57 -10.85
N LEU A 195 9.95 3.29 -11.31
CA LEU A 195 8.78 3.00 -10.48
C LEU A 195 8.36 1.57 -10.80
N LEU A 196 8.41 0.72 -9.80
CA LEU A 196 8.11 -0.70 -9.92
C LEU A 196 6.86 -1.05 -9.14
N ASP A 197 6.07 -1.91 -9.73
CA ASP A 197 4.90 -2.53 -9.15
C ASP A 197 5.09 -4.05 -9.20
N TYR A 198 4.93 -4.74 -8.08
CA TYR A 198 5.11 -6.18 -7.98
C TYR A 198 3.80 -6.91 -8.22
N LYS A 199 3.82 -7.97 -9.03
CA LYS A 199 2.66 -8.83 -9.28
C LYS A 199 2.98 -10.28 -8.94
N THR A 200 2.15 -10.88 -8.08
CA THR A 200 2.35 -12.23 -7.55
C THR A 200 1.53 -13.29 -8.30
N ALA A 201 0.66 -12.86 -9.23
CA ALA A 201 -0.22 -13.75 -9.98
C ALA A 201 0.56 -14.68 -10.92
N ARG A 202 0.04 -15.89 -11.10
CA ARG A 202 0.54 -16.89 -12.07
C ARG A 202 -0.47 -17.11 -13.19
N PRO A 203 -0.02 -17.42 -14.42
CA PRO A 203 -0.92 -17.93 -15.45
C PRO A 203 -1.50 -19.28 -15.04
N SER A 204 -2.73 -19.54 -15.44
CA SER A 204 -3.26 -20.91 -15.42
C SER A 204 -2.47 -21.79 -16.40
N SER A 205 -2.46 -23.10 -16.17
CA SER A 205 -1.75 -24.05 -17.03
C SER A 205 -2.17 -24.04 -18.51
N SER A 206 -3.31 -23.46 -18.81
CA SER A 206 -3.86 -23.34 -20.16
C SER A 206 -3.47 -22.04 -20.89
N VAL A 207 -2.86 -21.07 -20.21
CA VAL A 207 -2.49 -19.77 -20.78
C VAL A 207 -0.98 -19.70 -20.96
N PRO A 208 -0.47 -19.45 -22.16
CA PRO A 208 0.95 -19.18 -22.39
C PRO A 208 1.46 -18.01 -21.54
N GLN A 209 2.66 -18.11 -21.03
CA GLN A 209 3.25 -17.08 -20.16
C GLN A 209 3.26 -15.69 -20.82
N ASN A 210 3.65 -15.62 -22.10
CA ASN A 210 3.72 -14.33 -22.82
C ASN A 210 2.34 -13.68 -22.96
N ASP A 211 1.31 -14.48 -23.22
CA ASP A 211 -0.07 -13.98 -23.37
C ASP A 211 -0.59 -13.47 -22.02
N PHE A 212 -0.28 -14.19 -20.94
CA PHE A 212 -0.60 -13.76 -19.58
C PHE A 212 0.07 -12.43 -19.24
N VAL A 213 1.38 -12.33 -19.44
CA VAL A 213 2.14 -11.11 -19.16
C VAL A 213 1.61 -9.93 -19.98
N ALA A 214 1.34 -10.12 -21.28
CA ALA A 214 0.78 -9.08 -22.13
C ALA A 214 -0.59 -8.60 -21.63
N ALA A 215 -1.46 -9.52 -21.21
CA ALA A 215 -2.78 -9.19 -20.66
C ALA A 215 -2.68 -8.41 -19.36
N GLU A 216 -1.78 -8.80 -18.46
CA GLU A 216 -1.55 -8.09 -17.20
C GLU A 216 -0.96 -6.70 -17.43
N VAL A 217 -0.04 -6.54 -18.38
CA VAL A 217 0.49 -5.22 -18.77
C VAL A 217 -0.63 -4.29 -19.23
N VAL A 218 -1.54 -4.77 -20.07
CA VAL A 218 -2.71 -3.99 -20.51
C VAL A 218 -3.60 -3.62 -19.32
N ARG A 219 -3.86 -4.58 -18.43
CA ARG A 219 -4.70 -4.39 -17.24
C ARG A 219 -4.17 -3.31 -16.30
N TYR A 220 -2.85 -3.27 -16.08
CA TYR A 220 -2.22 -2.36 -15.10
C TYR A 220 -1.66 -1.08 -15.72
N ARG A 221 -1.71 -0.91 -17.05
CA ARG A 221 -1.19 0.27 -17.75
C ARG A 221 -1.70 1.58 -17.16
N SER A 222 -3.01 1.72 -17.01
CA SER A 222 -3.63 2.95 -16.47
C SER A 222 -3.19 3.26 -15.03
N GLN A 223 -2.93 2.24 -14.20
CA GLN A 223 -2.37 2.42 -12.86
C GLN A 223 -0.95 2.99 -12.92
N LEU A 224 -0.11 2.44 -13.78
CA LEU A 224 1.28 2.85 -13.92
C LEU A 224 1.43 4.22 -14.57
N GLU A 225 0.55 4.58 -15.50
CA GLU A 225 0.47 5.93 -16.06
C GLU A 225 0.15 6.96 -14.98
N LYS A 226 -0.78 6.63 -14.07
CA LYS A 226 -1.09 7.45 -12.90
C LYS A 226 0.14 7.59 -11.98
N TYR A 227 0.84 6.48 -11.70
CA TYR A 227 2.07 6.50 -10.91
C TYR A 227 3.11 7.41 -11.53
N ARG A 228 3.35 7.29 -12.84
CA ARG A 228 4.28 8.13 -13.59
C ARG A 228 3.90 9.61 -13.50
N ALA A 229 2.65 9.95 -13.76
CA ALA A 229 2.18 11.34 -13.74
C ALA A 229 2.37 11.99 -12.36
N LEU A 230 2.13 11.26 -11.28
CA LEU A 230 2.34 11.75 -9.92
C LEU A 230 3.82 11.85 -9.56
N ALA A 231 4.61 10.87 -9.95
CA ALA A 231 6.05 10.89 -9.70
C ALA A 231 6.75 12.03 -10.44
N GLN A 232 6.33 12.34 -11.67
CA GLN A 232 6.85 13.49 -12.43
C GLN A 232 6.53 14.86 -11.80
N GLN A 233 5.57 14.94 -10.87
CA GLN A 233 5.31 16.15 -10.09
C GLN A 233 6.27 16.29 -8.90
N LEU A 234 6.90 15.19 -8.47
CA LEU A 234 7.77 15.14 -7.29
C LEU A 234 9.26 15.06 -7.66
N PHE A 235 9.57 14.36 -8.72
CA PHE A 235 10.94 14.07 -9.13
C PHE A 235 11.28 14.81 -10.41
N ASN A 236 12.51 15.31 -10.49
CA ASN A 236 13.00 16.03 -11.68
C ASN A 236 13.62 15.09 -12.72
N GLU A 237 13.89 13.86 -12.34
CA GLU A 237 14.54 12.86 -13.18
C GLU A 237 13.56 12.26 -14.20
N PRO A 238 14.03 11.78 -15.34
CA PRO A 238 13.20 10.99 -16.25
C PRO A 238 12.63 9.77 -15.53
N VAL A 239 11.33 9.51 -15.69
CA VAL A 239 10.62 8.43 -15.00
C VAL A 239 10.34 7.28 -15.96
N ALA A 240 10.73 6.07 -15.56
CA ALA A 240 10.32 4.81 -16.18
C ALA A 240 9.40 4.03 -15.23
N THR A 241 8.41 3.35 -15.78
CA THR A 241 7.52 2.47 -15.03
C THR A 241 7.64 1.04 -15.52
N ALA A 242 7.61 0.08 -14.60
CA ALA A 242 7.66 -1.33 -14.94
C ALA A 242 6.83 -2.17 -13.96
N ILE A 243 6.43 -3.35 -14.43
CA ILE A 243 5.86 -4.42 -13.62
C ILE A 243 6.90 -5.50 -13.46
N TYR A 244 7.08 -6.00 -12.25
CA TYR A 244 7.86 -7.20 -12.00
C TYR A 244 6.98 -8.33 -11.50
N PHE A 245 6.98 -9.45 -12.26
CA PHE A 245 6.21 -10.64 -11.92
C PHE A 245 7.04 -11.57 -11.04
N THR A 246 6.70 -11.70 -9.77
CA THR A 246 7.48 -12.45 -8.78
C THR A 246 7.38 -13.96 -8.99
N ALA A 247 6.23 -14.43 -9.50
CA ALA A 247 5.97 -15.85 -9.80
C ALA A 247 6.58 -16.31 -11.13
N LEU A 248 6.95 -15.38 -12.00
CA LEU A 248 7.49 -15.59 -13.35
C LEU A 248 8.65 -14.61 -13.56
N PRO A 249 9.82 -14.73 -12.91
CA PRO A 249 10.82 -13.68 -12.86
C PRO A 249 10.98 -12.96 -14.20
N CYS A 250 10.28 -11.85 -14.35
CA CYS A 250 10.13 -11.13 -15.60
C CYS A 250 9.85 -9.66 -15.28
N LEU A 251 10.63 -8.77 -15.86
CA LEU A 251 10.48 -7.32 -15.76
C LEU A 251 9.92 -6.78 -17.08
N GLU A 252 8.72 -6.21 -17.03
CA GLU A 252 8.06 -5.60 -18.17
C GLU A 252 8.06 -4.08 -18.04
N VAL A 253 8.77 -3.42 -18.94
CA VAL A 253 8.85 -1.95 -18.98
C VAL A 253 7.66 -1.39 -19.73
N ILE A 254 6.95 -0.46 -19.12
CA ILE A 254 5.81 0.21 -19.74
C ILE A 254 6.32 1.42 -20.52
N THR A 255 6.34 1.28 -21.83
CA THR A 255 6.70 2.36 -22.77
C THR A 255 5.47 3.21 -23.09
N ASP A 256 5.70 4.50 -23.36
CA ASP A 256 4.67 5.40 -23.90
C ASP A 256 4.30 4.93 -25.31
N GLN A 257 3.00 4.92 -25.61
CA GLN A 257 2.50 4.75 -26.98
C GLN A 257 2.30 6.10 -27.62
#